data_6ac6cf8b0081cb0488ea84424812afdd
#
_entry.id   6ac6cf8b0081cb0488ea84424812afdd
#
_cell.length_a   1.000
_cell.length_b   1.000
_cell.length_c   1.000
_cell.angle_alpha   90.00
_cell.angle_beta   90.00
_cell.angle_gamma   90.00
#
_symmetry.space_group_name_H-M   'P 1'
#
loop_
_entity.id
_entity.type
_entity.pdbx_description
1 polymer ?
#
loop_
_entity_poly.entity_id
_entity_poly.type
_entity_poly.pdbx_seq_one_letter_code
_entity_poly.pdbx_strand_id
1 'polypeptide(L)'
;MKRQFFTLLAGLLCLSGSVAQAAKVDTLSVRSNAMNKNVTVLTVRPDKAVGGEKCPVIYLLHGHGGNAFTWMTIKPDLPQIADREGIIFVCPDGKNSWYWDSPRNKDYRYESFVAKDLVEYIDKNFATKADRSGRVITGLSMGGHGGMWLSIRHQDIFGGGGSMSGGLDIRPFPDSWNMKARLGEYASNKEVWDNHTVINQLDRLKDGSLAIIIDCGADDFFLQVNKAAHEALLKRGIGHDFIIRPGAHNPRYWNNAIDYQVLFFKKFFNLSLIHI
;
A
#
# COMPACT_ATOMS: atom_id res chain seq x y z
N MET A 1 68.13 -12.02 44.28
CA MET A 1 67.35 -11.03 43.46
C MET A 1 66.70 -11.78 42.32
N LYS A 2 65.38 -12.11 42.43
CA LYS A 2 64.61 -12.78 41.40
C LYS A 2 63.80 -11.73 40.67
N ARG A 3 64.04 -11.50 39.37
CA ARG A 3 63.22 -10.63 38.50
C ARG A 3 61.99 -11.42 38.01
N GLN A 4 60.83 -10.99 38.39
CA GLN A 4 59.58 -11.47 37.81
C GLN A 4 59.28 -10.68 36.53
N PHE A 5 59.09 -11.40 35.39
CA PHE A 5 58.60 -10.86 34.15
C PHE A 5 57.08 -10.92 34.17
N PHE A 6 56.42 -9.78 34.13
CA PHE A 6 54.98 -9.66 33.88
C PHE A 6 54.77 -9.63 32.39
N THR A 7 54.16 -10.67 31.82
CA THR A 7 53.72 -10.70 30.43
C THR A 7 52.31 -10.09 30.36
N LEU A 8 52.18 -8.89 29.76
CA LEU A 8 50.90 -8.26 29.51
C LEU A 8 50.30 -8.91 28.26
N LEU A 9 49.23 -9.70 28.41
CA LEU A 9 48.46 -10.26 27.31
C LEU A 9 47.42 -9.21 26.88
N ALA A 10 47.70 -8.45 25.79
CA ALA A 10 46.76 -7.52 25.19
C ALA A 10 45.71 -8.33 24.37
N GLY A 11 44.55 -8.51 24.97
CA GLY A 11 43.39 -9.08 24.24
C GLY A 11 42.87 -8.12 23.17
N LEU A 12 43.07 -8.46 21.92
CA LEU A 12 42.48 -7.76 20.79
C LEU A 12 40.97 -8.12 20.72
N LEU A 13 40.07 -7.25 21.23
CA LEU A 13 38.63 -7.34 20.99
C LEU A 13 38.37 -6.98 19.54
N CYS A 14 38.21 -7.97 18.66
CA CYS A 14 37.62 -7.77 17.34
C CYS A 14 36.14 -7.42 17.53
N LEU A 15 35.82 -6.14 17.55
CA LEU A 15 34.46 -5.66 17.32
C LEU A 15 34.11 -6.00 15.88
N SER A 16 33.47 -7.13 15.65
CA SER A 16 32.78 -7.42 14.41
C SER A 16 31.59 -6.47 14.34
N GLY A 17 31.81 -5.27 13.81
CA GLY A 17 30.75 -4.35 13.41
C GLY A 17 29.93 -5.06 12.33
N SER A 18 28.74 -5.52 12.67
CA SER A 18 27.75 -5.92 11.69
C SER A 18 27.51 -4.69 10.82
N VAL A 19 27.98 -4.71 9.58
CA VAL A 19 27.58 -3.73 8.58
C VAL A 19 26.08 -3.93 8.44
N ALA A 20 25.29 -3.00 8.98
CA ALA A 20 23.85 -3.00 8.76
C ALA A 20 23.65 -2.90 7.24
N GLN A 21 23.24 -3.99 6.65
CA GLN A 21 22.92 -4.04 5.22
C GLN A 21 21.64 -3.24 5.05
N ALA A 22 21.62 -2.26 4.15
CA ALA A 22 20.44 -1.44 3.90
C ALA A 22 19.37 -2.26 3.16
N ALA A 23 18.09 -1.93 3.38
CA ALA A 23 16.98 -2.56 2.68
C ALA A 23 17.23 -2.62 1.17
N LYS A 24 16.94 -3.76 0.59
CA LYS A 24 17.17 -3.99 -0.85
C LYS A 24 16.03 -3.41 -1.68
N VAL A 25 16.37 -2.51 -2.60
CA VAL A 25 15.45 -1.92 -3.57
C VAL A 25 15.66 -2.58 -4.92
N ASP A 26 14.63 -3.26 -5.43
CA ASP A 26 14.68 -3.96 -6.73
C ASP A 26 13.56 -3.46 -7.65
N THR A 27 13.87 -3.37 -8.94
CA THR A 27 12.88 -3.15 -10.00
C THR A 27 12.59 -4.47 -10.69
N LEU A 28 11.34 -4.86 -10.68
CA LEU A 28 10.85 -6.13 -11.23
C LEU A 28 10.03 -5.89 -12.51
N SER A 29 9.97 -6.91 -13.34
CA SER A 29 9.09 -6.99 -14.51
C SER A 29 8.13 -8.17 -14.29
N VAL A 30 6.92 -7.90 -13.80
CA VAL A 30 5.95 -8.91 -13.40
C VAL A 30 4.92 -9.11 -14.50
N ARG A 31 4.72 -10.37 -14.91
CA ARG A 31 3.73 -10.72 -15.94
C ARG A 31 2.31 -10.54 -15.43
N SER A 32 1.50 -9.78 -16.15
CA SER A 32 0.06 -9.77 -16.00
C SER A 32 -0.57 -10.74 -16.99
N ASN A 33 -1.21 -11.77 -16.49
CA ASN A 33 -1.93 -12.74 -17.33
C ASN A 33 -3.18 -12.10 -17.94
N ALA A 34 -3.92 -11.32 -17.15
CA ALA A 34 -5.16 -10.68 -17.60
C ALA A 34 -4.93 -9.63 -18.70
N MET A 35 -3.76 -8.97 -18.73
CA MET A 35 -3.41 -7.96 -19.74
C MET A 35 -2.43 -8.45 -20.79
N ASN A 36 -1.91 -9.68 -20.64
CA ASN A 36 -0.90 -10.27 -21.52
C ASN A 36 0.35 -9.38 -21.73
N LYS A 37 0.76 -8.64 -20.71
CA LYS A 37 1.93 -7.75 -20.72
C LYS A 37 2.71 -7.80 -19.41
N ASN A 38 3.93 -7.29 -19.42
CA ASN A 38 4.69 -7.09 -18.20
C ASN A 38 4.40 -5.72 -17.59
N VAL A 39 4.37 -5.69 -16.26
CA VAL A 39 4.18 -4.46 -15.47
C VAL A 39 5.41 -4.24 -14.61
N THR A 40 5.92 -3.02 -14.60
CA THR A 40 7.04 -2.62 -13.74
C THR A 40 6.56 -2.55 -12.29
N VAL A 41 7.32 -3.14 -11.38
CA VAL A 41 7.06 -3.12 -9.93
C VAL A 41 8.36 -2.80 -9.21
N LEU A 42 8.33 -1.81 -8.33
CA LEU A 42 9.42 -1.58 -7.41
C LEU A 42 9.14 -2.31 -6.10
N THR A 43 10.16 -2.97 -5.53
CA THR A 43 10.07 -3.57 -4.19
C THR A 43 11.15 -3.00 -3.28
N VAL A 44 10.78 -2.76 -2.03
CA VAL A 44 11.72 -2.39 -0.96
C VAL A 44 11.61 -3.48 0.09
N ARG A 45 12.69 -4.25 0.28
CA ARG A 45 12.72 -5.40 1.16
C ARG A 45 13.68 -5.17 2.32
N PRO A 46 13.22 -5.27 3.58
CA PRO A 46 14.10 -5.16 4.74
C PRO A 46 15.18 -6.23 4.70
N ASP A 47 16.33 -5.94 5.29
CA ASP A 47 17.49 -6.86 5.34
C ASP A 47 17.11 -8.25 5.85
N LYS A 48 16.32 -8.32 6.91
CA LYS A 48 15.84 -9.59 7.44
C LYS A 48 15.02 -10.43 6.43
N ALA A 49 14.22 -9.78 5.56
CA ALA A 49 13.51 -10.49 4.51
C ALA A 49 14.45 -10.96 3.39
N VAL A 50 15.51 -10.21 3.10
CA VAL A 50 16.58 -10.65 2.19
C VAL A 50 17.29 -11.88 2.77
N GLY A 51 17.48 -11.95 4.10
CA GLY A 51 17.98 -13.09 4.84
C GLY A 51 17.01 -14.28 4.96
N GLY A 52 15.79 -14.17 4.46
CA GLY A 52 14.80 -15.25 4.43
C GLY A 52 13.77 -15.24 5.57
N GLU A 53 13.80 -14.25 6.48
CA GLU A 53 12.77 -14.09 7.50
C GLU A 53 11.46 -13.61 6.86
N LYS A 54 10.34 -14.29 7.17
CA LYS A 54 9.03 -13.93 6.63
C LYS A 54 8.54 -12.60 7.19
N CYS A 55 8.32 -11.62 6.31
CA CYS A 55 7.87 -10.27 6.65
C CYS A 55 6.46 -9.99 6.12
N PRO A 56 5.68 -9.13 6.80
CA PRO A 56 4.43 -8.61 6.26
C PRO A 56 4.70 -7.69 5.07
N VAL A 57 3.66 -7.52 4.24
CA VAL A 57 3.73 -6.77 2.98
C VAL A 57 2.72 -5.63 2.96
N ILE A 58 3.17 -4.43 2.61
CA ILE A 58 2.32 -3.31 2.23
C ILE A 58 2.42 -3.09 0.71
N TYR A 59 1.31 -3.31 0.00
CA TYR A 59 1.17 -2.88 -1.38
C TYR A 59 0.88 -1.39 -1.38
N LEU A 60 1.77 -0.59 -2.01
CA LEU A 60 1.78 0.86 -1.90
C LEU A 60 1.55 1.51 -3.27
N LEU A 61 0.34 1.97 -3.50
CA LEU A 61 -0.18 2.39 -4.79
C LEU A 61 0.08 3.88 -5.05
N HIS A 62 0.52 4.21 -6.27
CA HIS A 62 0.73 5.61 -6.69
C HIS A 62 -0.56 6.29 -7.17
N GLY A 63 -0.53 7.62 -7.27
CA GLY A 63 -1.61 8.45 -7.81
C GLY A 63 -1.64 8.54 -9.34
N HIS A 64 -2.64 9.24 -9.88
CA HIS A 64 -2.76 9.51 -11.32
C HIS A 64 -1.51 10.23 -11.84
N GLY A 65 -1.00 9.79 -12.99
CA GLY A 65 0.24 10.32 -13.59
C GLY A 65 1.54 9.81 -12.97
N GLY A 66 1.47 9.03 -11.88
CA GLY A 66 2.61 8.39 -11.26
C GLY A 66 3.03 7.07 -11.91
N ASN A 67 3.97 6.38 -11.27
CA ASN A 67 4.51 5.08 -11.69
C ASN A 67 5.10 4.33 -10.48
N ALA A 68 5.74 3.19 -10.70
CA ALA A 68 6.35 2.37 -9.66
C ALA A 68 7.36 3.12 -8.76
N PHE A 69 7.99 4.17 -9.25
CA PHE A 69 9.03 4.94 -8.52
C PHE A 69 8.48 6.11 -7.72
N THR A 70 7.21 6.45 -7.87
CA THR A 70 6.57 7.62 -7.25
C THR A 70 6.80 7.67 -5.73
N TRP A 71 6.66 6.54 -5.04
CA TRP A 71 6.83 6.49 -3.60
C TRP A 71 8.27 6.71 -3.15
N MET A 72 9.27 6.26 -3.91
CA MET A 72 10.68 6.57 -3.61
C MET A 72 11.00 8.05 -3.78
N THR A 73 10.27 8.76 -4.64
CA THR A 73 10.39 10.22 -4.78
C THR A 73 9.70 10.95 -3.62
N ILE A 74 8.51 10.50 -3.22
CA ILE A 74 7.72 11.12 -2.14
C ILE A 74 8.32 10.82 -0.77
N LYS A 75 8.74 9.58 -0.53
CA LYS A 75 9.29 9.08 0.73
C LYS A 75 10.67 8.44 0.50
N PRO A 76 11.73 9.24 0.34
CA PRO A 76 13.08 8.73 0.04
C PRO A 76 13.66 7.82 1.13
N ASP A 77 13.20 7.95 2.38
CA ASP A 77 13.56 7.12 3.51
C ASP A 77 12.69 5.83 3.65
N LEU A 78 11.93 5.47 2.60
CA LEU A 78 11.16 4.23 2.59
C LEU A 78 12.01 2.96 2.85
N PRO A 79 13.27 2.86 2.36
CA PRO A 79 14.16 1.74 2.70
C PRO A 79 14.48 1.66 4.20
N GLN A 80 14.75 2.79 4.84
CA GLN A 80 15.02 2.84 6.28
C GLN A 80 13.77 2.48 7.11
N ILE A 81 12.58 2.85 6.61
CA ILE A 81 11.30 2.44 7.22
C ILE A 81 11.12 0.92 7.06
N ALA A 82 11.40 0.36 5.89
CA ALA A 82 11.32 -1.07 5.65
C ALA A 82 12.17 -1.87 6.65
N ASP A 83 13.44 -1.47 6.86
CA ASP A 83 14.34 -2.12 7.81
C ASP A 83 13.88 -1.96 9.26
N ARG A 84 13.55 -0.73 9.66
CA ARG A 84 13.13 -0.43 11.03
C ARG A 84 11.85 -1.16 11.43
N GLU A 85 10.88 -1.22 10.51
CA GLU A 85 9.58 -1.83 10.79
C GLU A 85 9.50 -3.31 10.38
N GLY A 86 10.47 -3.79 9.62
CA GLY A 86 10.49 -5.16 9.10
C GLY A 86 9.37 -5.45 8.11
N ILE A 87 9.06 -4.50 7.25
CA ILE A 87 7.93 -4.54 6.30
C ILE A 87 8.47 -4.52 4.87
N ILE A 88 7.93 -5.37 4.00
CA ILE A 88 8.17 -5.32 2.55
C ILE A 88 7.19 -4.32 1.94
N PHE A 89 7.69 -3.36 1.14
CA PHE A 89 6.85 -2.51 0.32
C PHE A 89 6.88 -2.97 -1.14
N VAL A 90 5.70 -3.00 -1.76
CA VAL A 90 5.50 -3.40 -3.17
C VAL A 90 4.77 -2.28 -3.89
N CYS A 91 5.44 -1.62 -4.83
CA CYS A 91 4.95 -0.44 -5.54
C CYS A 91 4.76 -0.77 -7.03
N PRO A 92 3.56 -1.21 -7.47
CA PRO A 92 3.29 -1.49 -8.87
C PRO A 92 3.07 -0.21 -9.69
N ASP A 93 3.46 -0.23 -10.97
CA ASP A 93 3.05 0.78 -11.94
C ASP A 93 1.60 0.52 -12.38
N GLY A 94 0.67 1.21 -11.77
CA GLY A 94 -0.76 1.12 -12.06
C GLY A 94 -1.20 1.95 -13.26
N LYS A 95 -0.30 2.71 -13.93
CA LYS A 95 -0.67 3.69 -14.96
C LYS A 95 -1.80 4.61 -14.47
N ASN A 96 -2.70 5.01 -15.35
CA ASN A 96 -3.90 5.78 -15.02
C ASN A 96 -5.14 4.86 -15.03
N SER A 97 -5.04 3.72 -14.32
CA SER A 97 -6.06 2.67 -14.33
C SER A 97 -7.11 2.82 -13.26
N TRP A 98 -6.87 3.62 -12.23
CA TRP A 98 -7.66 3.66 -10.99
C TRP A 98 -7.69 2.30 -10.26
N TYR A 99 -6.79 1.40 -10.68
CA TYR A 99 -6.70 0.02 -10.18
C TYR A 99 -7.97 -0.81 -10.42
N TRP A 100 -8.75 -0.43 -11.43
CA TRP A 100 -9.90 -1.19 -11.91
C TRP A 100 -9.52 -2.23 -12.96
N ASP A 101 -10.39 -3.19 -13.15
CA ASP A 101 -10.51 -3.92 -14.40
C ASP A 101 -11.44 -3.14 -15.32
N SER A 102 -10.90 -2.37 -16.24
CA SER A 102 -11.69 -1.51 -17.12
C SER A 102 -12.66 -2.34 -17.97
N PRO A 103 -13.98 -2.03 -17.96
CA PRO A 103 -14.93 -2.70 -18.83
C PRO A 103 -14.75 -2.33 -20.31
N ARG A 104 -13.97 -1.30 -20.61
CA ARG A 104 -13.79 -0.77 -21.97
C ARG A 104 -12.44 -1.08 -22.60
N ASN A 105 -11.43 -1.43 -21.80
CA ASN A 105 -10.07 -1.65 -22.32
C ASN A 105 -9.39 -2.82 -21.61
N LYS A 106 -9.15 -3.89 -22.34
CA LYS A 106 -8.50 -5.12 -21.85
C LYS A 106 -7.04 -4.90 -21.40
N ASP A 107 -6.38 -3.85 -21.89
CA ASP A 107 -5.01 -3.49 -21.46
C ASP A 107 -4.96 -2.84 -20.07
N TYR A 108 -6.13 -2.63 -19.44
CA TYR A 108 -6.30 -2.03 -18.12
C TYR A 108 -7.10 -2.97 -17.20
N ARG A 109 -6.50 -4.13 -16.87
CA ARG A 109 -7.02 -5.12 -15.91
C ARG A 109 -6.16 -5.11 -14.64
N TYR A 110 -6.10 -3.94 -14.00
CA TYR A 110 -5.18 -3.73 -12.88
C TYR A 110 -5.72 -4.25 -11.54
N GLU A 111 -7.02 -4.44 -11.38
CA GLU A 111 -7.59 -5.18 -10.25
C GLU A 111 -7.12 -6.64 -10.28
N SER A 112 -7.33 -7.33 -11.41
CA SER A 112 -6.85 -8.71 -11.61
C SER A 112 -5.33 -8.81 -11.46
N PHE A 113 -4.57 -7.85 -12.00
CA PHE A 113 -3.12 -7.85 -11.88
C PHE A 113 -2.66 -7.74 -10.44
N VAL A 114 -3.14 -6.73 -9.69
CA VAL A 114 -2.66 -6.46 -8.32
C VAL A 114 -3.13 -7.53 -7.36
N ALA A 115 -4.42 -7.91 -7.41
CA ALA A 115 -4.99 -8.85 -6.45
C ALA A 115 -4.63 -10.31 -6.72
N LYS A 116 -4.18 -10.65 -7.93
CA LYS A 116 -3.83 -12.03 -8.26
C LYS A 116 -2.39 -12.16 -8.74
N ASP A 117 -2.09 -11.73 -9.97
CA ASP A 117 -0.79 -12.00 -10.60
C ASP A 117 0.39 -11.47 -9.76
N LEU A 118 0.26 -10.25 -9.23
CA LEU A 118 1.30 -9.60 -8.43
C LEU A 118 1.44 -10.25 -7.06
N VAL A 119 0.34 -10.53 -6.36
CA VAL A 119 0.37 -11.19 -5.04
C VAL A 119 1.02 -12.57 -5.15
N GLU A 120 0.60 -13.39 -6.12
CA GLU A 120 1.18 -14.71 -6.36
C GLU A 120 2.68 -14.63 -6.67
N TYR A 121 3.10 -13.66 -7.50
CA TYR A 121 4.50 -13.45 -7.82
C TYR A 121 5.34 -13.07 -6.60
N ILE A 122 4.85 -12.14 -5.80
CA ILE A 122 5.55 -11.64 -4.60
C ILE A 122 5.70 -12.76 -3.56
N ASP A 123 4.62 -13.50 -3.27
CA ASP A 123 4.64 -14.57 -2.29
C ASP A 123 5.54 -15.74 -2.72
N LYS A 124 5.60 -16.03 -4.02
CA LYS A 124 6.46 -17.09 -4.58
C LYS A 124 7.95 -16.75 -4.54
N ASN A 125 8.30 -15.46 -4.71
CA ASN A 125 9.69 -15.06 -4.95
C ASN A 125 10.35 -14.39 -3.74
N PHE A 126 9.58 -14.00 -2.71
CA PHE A 126 10.11 -13.32 -1.54
C PHE A 126 9.63 -13.96 -0.23
N ALA A 127 10.37 -13.72 0.84
CA ALA A 127 10.02 -14.20 2.17
C ALA A 127 8.88 -13.35 2.78
N THR A 128 7.66 -13.62 2.36
CA THR A 128 6.44 -12.94 2.82
C THR A 128 5.68 -13.77 3.86
N LYS A 129 4.91 -13.09 4.72
CA LYS A 129 3.79 -13.70 5.42
C LYS A 129 2.64 -13.80 4.42
N ALA A 130 2.55 -14.95 3.72
CA ALA A 130 1.75 -15.16 2.52
C ALA A 130 0.24 -15.41 2.81
N ASP A 131 -0.31 -14.75 3.81
CA ASP A 131 -1.72 -14.80 4.16
C ASP A 131 -2.31 -13.39 4.34
N ARG A 132 -3.63 -13.26 4.47
CA ARG A 132 -4.28 -11.97 4.60
C ARG A 132 -3.89 -11.19 5.86
N SER A 133 -3.48 -11.86 6.93
CA SER A 133 -3.05 -11.22 8.18
C SER A 133 -1.66 -10.56 8.04
N GLY A 134 -0.87 -11.01 7.08
CA GLY A 134 0.43 -10.45 6.72
C GLY A 134 0.39 -9.49 5.53
N ARG A 135 -0.80 -9.17 4.97
CA ARG A 135 -0.89 -8.42 3.71
C ARG A 135 -1.92 -7.29 3.79
N VAL A 136 -1.48 -6.07 3.49
CA VAL A 136 -2.34 -4.88 3.42
C VAL A 136 -2.04 -4.07 2.17
N ILE A 137 -2.96 -3.18 1.80
CA ILE A 137 -2.84 -2.35 0.61
C ILE A 137 -3.28 -0.92 0.92
N THR A 138 -2.51 0.06 0.47
CA THR A 138 -2.82 1.49 0.63
C THR A 138 -2.21 2.30 -0.51
N GLY A 139 -2.49 3.58 -0.56
CA GLY A 139 -1.90 4.46 -1.58
C GLY A 139 -2.40 5.88 -1.49
N LEU A 140 -1.92 6.72 -2.40
CA LEU A 140 -2.30 8.14 -2.49
C LEU A 140 -3.24 8.42 -3.66
N SER A 141 -4.20 9.32 -3.50
CA SER A 141 -5.05 9.83 -4.59
C SER A 141 -5.78 8.67 -5.33
N MET A 142 -5.52 8.48 -6.63
CA MET A 142 -5.95 7.30 -7.38
C MET A 142 -5.54 6.00 -6.67
N GLY A 143 -4.34 5.95 -6.06
CA GLY A 143 -3.87 4.81 -5.27
C GLY A 143 -4.60 4.66 -3.94
N GLY A 144 -5.08 5.75 -3.33
CA GLY A 144 -5.95 5.71 -2.16
C GLY A 144 -7.34 5.13 -2.48
N HIS A 145 -7.90 5.49 -3.65
CA HIS A 145 -9.03 4.80 -4.22
C HIS A 145 -8.73 3.30 -4.39
N GLY A 146 -7.62 2.98 -5.07
CA GLY A 146 -7.20 1.60 -5.34
C GLY A 146 -6.98 0.77 -4.07
N GLY A 147 -6.40 1.35 -3.02
CA GLY A 147 -6.20 0.67 -1.74
C GLY A 147 -7.52 0.25 -1.10
N MET A 148 -8.48 1.16 -1.03
CA MET A 148 -9.83 0.85 -0.52
C MET A 148 -10.62 -0.04 -1.48
N TRP A 149 -10.57 0.20 -2.79
CA TRP A 149 -11.24 -0.62 -3.80
C TRP A 149 -10.82 -2.08 -3.72
N LEU A 150 -9.51 -2.32 -3.77
CA LEU A 150 -8.97 -3.68 -3.80
C LEU A 150 -9.15 -4.41 -2.47
N SER A 151 -8.92 -3.75 -1.33
CA SER A 151 -9.07 -4.39 -0.03
C SER A 151 -10.52 -4.77 0.29
N ILE A 152 -11.49 -3.95 -0.07
CA ILE A 152 -12.92 -4.23 0.14
C ILE A 152 -13.39 -5.40 -0.73
N ARG A 153 -12.91 -5.47 -1.96
CA ARG A 153 -13.35 -6.49 -2.94
C ARG A 153 -12.62 -7.82 -2.80
N HIS A 154 -11.42 -7.81 -2.23
CA HIS A 154 -10.54 -8.97 -2.07
C HIS A 154 -10.12 -9.16 -0.60
N GLN A 155 -11.14 -9.27 0.30
CA GLN A 155 -10.94 -9.47 1.74
C GLN A 155 -10.32 -10.84 2.08
N ASP A 156 -10.37 -11.80 1.19
CA ASP A 156 -9.68 -13.08 1.25
C ASP A 156 -8.16 -12.93 1.05
N ILE A 157 -7.72 -11.87 0.36
CA ILE A 157 -6.32 -11.59 0.03
C ILE A 157 -5.71 -10.56 0.98
N PHE A 158 -6.42 -9.45 1.25
CA PHE A 158 -5.94 -8.35 2.07
C PHE A 158 -6.64 -8.32 3.43
N GLY A 159 -5.87 -8.22 4.51
CA GLY A 159 -6.40 -8.06 5.87
C GLY A 159 -6.59 -6.60 6.27
N GLY A 160 -6.02 -5.66 5.52
CA GLY A 160 -6.18 -4.22 5.75
C GLY A 160 -6.14 -3.40 4.47
N GLY A 161 -6.87 -2.30 4.48
CA GLY A 161 -6.95 -1.32 3.40
C GLY A 161 -6.79 0.11 3.90
N GLY A 162 -6.08 0.93 3.12
CA GLY A 162 -5.86 2.32 3.47
C GLY A 162 -6.04 3.29 2.30
N SER A 163 -6.22 4.55 2.65
CA SER A 163 -6.35 5.65 1.69
C SER A 163 -5.67 6.90 2.22
N MET A 164 -4.83 7.51 1.41
CA MET A 164 -4.31 8.87 1.62
C MET A 164 -4.85 9.77 0.52
N SER A 165 -5.76 10.69 0.86
CA SER A 165 -6.42 11.59 -0.10
C SER A 165 -7.07 10.84 -1.28
N GLY A 166 -7.74 9.72 -1.04
CA GLY A 166 -8.33 8.89 -2.10
C GLY A 166 -9.60 9.48 -2.70
N GLY A 167 -9.83 9.24 -3.99
CA GLY A 167 -11.11 9.53 -4.64
C GLY A 167 -12.16 8.47 -4.27
N LEU A 168 -12.67 8.49 -3.04
CA LEU A 168 -13.55 7.44 -2.53
C LEU A 168 -14.99 7.52 -3.09
N ASP A 169 -15.39 8.69 -3.57
CA ASP A 169 -16.50 8.87 -4.50
C ASP A 169 -16.01 9.64 -5.72
N ILE A 170 -16.04 8.99 -6.88
CA ILE A 170 -15.52 9.54 -8.14
C ILE A 170 -16.57 10.31 -8.95
N ARG A 171 -17.85 10.15 -8.63
CA ARG A 171 -18.99 10.68 -9.42
C ARG A 171 -19.05 12.20 -9.50
N PRO A 172 -18.56 12.97 -8.50
CA PRO A 172 -18.47 14.43 -8.61
C PRO A 172 -17.43 14.93 -9.61
N PHE A 173 -16.58 14.05 -10.16
CA PHE A 173 -15.43 14.41 -11.01
C PHE A 173 -15.42 13.70 -12.37
N PRO A 174 -16.52 13.67 -13.14
CA PRO A 174 -16.67 12.78 -14.28
C PRO A 174 -15.70 13.05 -15.43
N ASP A 175 -15.21 14.28 -15.57
CA ASP A 175 -14.30 14.68 -16.64
C ASP A 175 -12.82 14.69 -16.24
N SER A 176 -12.51 14.22 -15.03
CA SER A 176 -11.16 14.31 -14.49
C SER A 176 -10.38 13.00 -14.63
N TRP A 177 -9.05 13.10 -14.63
CA TRP A 177 -8.08 12.01 -14.46
C TRP A 177 -8.31 10.77 -15.35
N ASN A 178 -8.74 10.97 -16.60
CA ASN A 178 -8.97 9.93 -17.60
C ASN A 178 -9.96 8.82 -17.18
N MET A 179 -10.82 9.05 -16.18
CA MET A 179 -11.78 8.04 -15.71
C MET A 179 -12.74 7.61 -16.81
N LYS A 180 -13.21 8.56 -17.63
CA LYS A 180 -14.09 8.24 -18.76
C LYS A 180 -13.44 7.34 -19.81
N ALA A 181 -12.14 7.36 -19.98
CA ALA A 181 -11.42 6.42 -20.85
C ALA A 181 -11.44 4.98 -20.29
N ARG A 182 -11.71 4.79 -18.99
CA ARG A 182 -11.83 3.50 -18.33
C ARG A 182 -13.28 3.03 -18.20
N LEU A 183 -14.22 3.95 -17.90
CA LEU A 183 -15.58 3.64 -17.54
C LEU A 183 -16.63 4.07 -18.61
N GLY A 184 -16.25 4.92 -19.56
CA GLY A 184 -17.16 5.59 -20.50
C GLY A 184 -17.65 6.94 -19.96
N GLU A 185 -18.33 7.72 -20.81
CA GLU A 185 -18.91 8.99 -20.40
C GLU A 185 -19.92 8.77 -19.26
N TYR A 186 -19.83 9.57 -18.20
CA TYR A 186 -20.67 9.40 -17.00
C TYR A 186 -22.17 9.47 -17.32
N ALA A 187 -22.58 10.43 -18.14
CA ALA A 187 -23.99 10.64 -18.48
C ALA A 187 -24.68 9.40 -19.04
N SER A 188 -23.97 8.60 -19.83
CA SER A 188 -24.47 7.36 -20.46
C SER A 188 -24.05 6.06 -19.80
N ASN A 189 -23.24 6.11 -18.73
CA ASN A 189 -22.70 4.92 -18.06
C ASN A 189 -22.80 5.03 -16.52
N LYS A 190 -23.85 5.66 -15.99
CA LYS A 190 -24.00 5.91 -14.55
C LYS A 190 -23.85 4.66 -13.70
N GLU A 191 -24.48 3.57 -14.09
CA GLU A 191 -24.38 2.29 -13.38
C GLU A 191 -22.95 1.76 -13.36
N VAL A 192 -22.20 1.90 -14.46
CA VAL A 192 -20.76 1.49 -14.49
C VAL A 192 -19.96 2.32 -13.50
N TRP A 193 -20.18 3.64 -13.43
CA TRP A 193 -19.51 4.50 -12.46
C TRP A 193 -19.89 4.19 -11.02
N ASP A 194 -21.17 3.96 -10.76
CA ASP A 194 -21.66 3.57 -9.43
C ASP A 194 -21.00 2.26 -8.98
N ASN A 195 -20.89 1.28 -9.86
CA ASN A 195 -20.27 -0.01 -9.60
C ASN A 195 -18.74 0.06 -9.43
N HIS A 196 -18.08 1.16 -9.87
CA HIS A 196 -16.64 1.40 -9.75
C HIS A 196 -16.29 2.47 -8.69
N THR A 197 -17.24 2.86 -7.86
CA THR A 197 -17.07 3.84 -6.78
C THR A 197 -16.90 3.14 -5.44
N VAL A 198 -15.87 3.51 -4.67
CA VAL A 198 -15.54 2.85 -3.39
C VAL A 198 -16.67 2.92 -2.39
N ILE A 199 -17.29 4.09 -2.20
CA ILE A 199 -18.37 4.27 -1.22
C ILE A 199 -19.56 3.32 -1.47
N ASN A 200 -19.78 2.90 -2.72
CA ASN A 200 -20.82 1.94 -3.10
C ASN A 200 -20.41 0.47 -2.88
N GLN A 201 -19.16 0.20 -2.49
CA GLN A 201 -18.69 -1.15 -2.15
C GLN A 201 -18.76 -1.45 -0.65
N LEU A 202 -19.08 -0.46 0.19
CA LEU A 202 -19.04 -0.58 1.64
C LEU A 202 -20.01 -1.64 2.21
N ASP A 203 -21.06 -1.98 1.48
CA ASP A 203 -22.01 -3.06 1.87
C ASP A 203 -21.37 -4.47 1.86
N ARG A 204 -20.17 -4.61 1.27
CA ARG A 204 -19.38 -5.85 1.32
C ARG A 204 -18.65 -6.06 2.65
N LEU A 205 -18.56 -5.01 3.48
CA LEU A 205 -17.85 -5.04 4.75
C LEU A 205 -18.76 -5.54 5.88
N LYS A 206 -18.15 -6.30 6.79
CA LYS A 206 -18.67 -6.56 8.15
C LYS A 206 -17.68 -5.94 9.13
N ASP A 207 -18.15 -5.52 10.29
CA ASP A 207 -17.27 -5.00 11.32
C ASP A 207 -16.15 -6.01 11.66
N GLY A 208 -14.92 -5.51 11.78
CA GLY A 208 -13.73 -6.34 12.02
C GLY A 208 -13.27 -7.19 10.81
N SER A 209 -13.97 -7.19 9.67
CA SER A 209 -13.56 -7.98 8.50
C SER A 209 -12.30 -7.43 7.80
N LEU A 210 -12.01 -6.14 7.97
CA LEU A 210 -10.88 -5.44 7.35
C LEU A 210 -10.38 -4.34 8.28
N ALA A 211 -9.06 -4.23 8.47
CA ALA A 211 -8.45 -3.09 9.15
C ALA A 211 -8.42 -1.89 8.19
N ILE A 212 -9.10 -0.79 8.55
CA ILE A 212 -9.29 0.36 7.63
C ILE A 212 -8.71 1.63 8.23
N ILE A 213 -7.93 2.36 7.42
CA ILE A 213 -7.45 3.71 7.73
C ILE A 213 -7.65 4.65 6.54
N ILE A 214 -8.28 5.79 6.76
CA ILE A 214 -8.50 6.85 5.78
C ILE A 214 -7.86 8.12 6.31
N ASP A 215 -7.04 8.77 5.50
CA ASP A 215 -6.30 9.98 5.84
C ASP A 215 -6.45 11.02 4.71
N CYS A 216 -6.83 12.27 5.04
CA CYS A 216 -7.03 13.32 4.05
C CYS A 216 -6.65 14.68 4.60
N GLY A 217 -6.02 15.51 3.75
CA GLY A 217 -5.69 16.90 4.11
C GLY A 217 -6.91 17.78 4.27
N ALA A 218 -6.85 18.73 5.21
CA ALA A 218 -7.95 19.67 5.46
C ALA A 218 -8.26 20.59 4.26
N ASP A 219 -7.24 20.87 3.43
CA ASP A 219 -7.34 21.70 2.24
C ASP A 219 -7.36 20.85 0.93
N ASP A 220 -7.59 19.54 1.05
CA ASP A 220 -7.63 18.62 -0.09
C ASP A 220 -8.99 18.67 -0.78
N PHE A 221 -9.00 18.73 -2.12
CA PHE A 221 -10.24 18.76 -2.90
C PHE A 221 -11.05 17.44 -2.77
N PHE A 222 -10.43 16.33 -2.36
CA PHE A 222 -11.13 15.08 -2.04
C PHE A 222 -11.62 14.99 -0.59
N LEU A 223 -11.43 16.03 0.25
CA LEU A 223 -11.84 15.96 1.65
C LEU A 223 -13.31 15.59 1.82
N GLN A 224 -14.22 16.19 1.02
CA GLN A 224 -15.66 15.94 1.18
C GLN A 224 -16.04 14.49 0.85
N VAL A 225 -15.46 13.90 -0.19
CA VAL A 225 -15.75 12.49 -0.53
C VAL A 225 -15.12 11.51 0.47
N ASN A 226 -14.02 11.89 1.14
CA ASN A 226 -13.44 11.11 2.24
C ASN A 226 -14.30 11.20 3.51
N LYS A 227 -14.85 12.39 3.85
CA LYS A 227 -15.83 12.56 4.93
C LYS A 227 -17.08 11.74 4.68
N ALA A 228 -17.63 11.77 3.47
CA ALA A 228 -18.80 10.99 3.10
C ALA A 228 -18.58 9.49 3.25
N ALA A 229 -17.39 8.99 2.89
CA ALA A 229 -17.01 7.59 3.10
C ALA A 229 -16.89 7.25 4.59
N HIS A 230 -16.29 8.11 5.41
CA HIS A 230 -16.22 8.00 6.86
C HIS A 230 -17.63 7.89 7.49
N GLU A 231 -18.50 8.83 7.18
CA GLU A 231 -19.89 8.82 7.68
C GLU A 231 -20.66 7.56 7.25
N ALA A 232 -20.43 7.11 6.00
CA ALA A 232 -21.05 5.89 5.49
C ALA A 232 -20.55 4.62 6.21
N LEU A 233 -19.28 4.57 6.62
CA LEU A 233 -18.71 3.50 7.45
C LEU A 233 -19.28 3.54 8.86
N LEU A 234 -19.35 4.71 9.49
CA LEU A 234 -19.97 4.88 10.81
C LEU A 234 -21.44 4.43 10.82
N LYS A 235 -22.21 4.82 9.81
CA LYS A 235 -23.62 4.41 9.67
C LYS A 235 -23.80 2.91 9.58
N ARG A 236 -22.79 2.19 9.08
CA ARG A 236 -22.77 0.72 8.99
C ARG A 236 -22.18 0.02 10.22
N GLY A 237 -21.73 0.77 11.21
CA GLY A 237 -21.03 0.24 12.37
C GLY A 237 -19.68 -0.40 12.04
N ILE A 238 -19.01 0.04 10.98
CA ILE A 238 -17.69 -0.48 10.57
C ILE A 238 -16.58 0.31 11.26
N GLY A 239 -15.80 -0.36 12.11
CA GLY A 239 -14.63 0.21 12.78
C GLY A 239 -13.54 0.61 11.80
N HIS A 240 -13.03 1.85 11.92
CA HIS A 240 -11.96 2.39 11.07
C HIS A 240 -11.32 3.62 11.70
N ASP A 241 -10.06 3.90 11.32
CA ASP A 241 -9.40 5.16 11.63
C ASP A 241 -9.69 6.19 10.53
N PHE A 242 -10.10 7.40 10.92
CA PHE A 242 -10.25 8.54 10.02
C PHE A 242 -9.46 9.73 10.53
N ILE A 243 -8.51 10.22 9.73
CA ILE A 243 -7.58 11.27 10.11
C ILE A 243 -7.73 12.46 9.16
N ILE A 244 -7.92 13.65 9.73
CA ILE A 244 -7.83 14.92 9.00
C ILE A 244 -6.72 15.73 9.62
N ARG A 245 -5.79 16.22 8.80
CA ARG A 245 -4.67 17.06 9.24
C ARG A 245 -4.50 18.25 8.32
N PRO A 246 -3.87 19.36 8.78
CA PRO A 246 -3.51 20.47 7.92
C PRO A 246 -2.69 20.00 6.71
N GLY A 247 -3.07 20.42 5.51
CA GLY A 247 -2.41 20.11 4.26
C GLY A 247 -3.38 19.87 3.10
N ALA A 248 -2.83 19.76 1.90
CA ALA A 248 -3.56 19.67 0.64
C ALA A 248 -3.13 18.46 -0.18
N HIS A 249 -3.69 18.29 -1.38
CA HIS A 249 -3.42 17.20 -2.30
C HIS A 249 -2.03 17.30 -2.94
N ASN A 250 -0.97 16.99 -2.18
CA ASN A 250 0.41 17.17 -2.65
C ASN A 250 1.41 16.19 -1.98
N PRO A 251 2.63 16.03 -2.58
CA PRO A 251 3.65 15.13 -2.07
C PRO A 251 4.08 15.39 -0.62
N ARG A 252 4.09 16.64 -0.16
CA ARG A 252 4.44 16.98 1.23
C ARG A 252 3.45 16.36 2.21
N TYR A 253 2.16 16.39 1.90
CA TYR A 253 1.15 15.76 2.72
C TYR A 253 1.34 14.24 2.77
N TRP A 254 1.50 13.60 1.61
CA TRP A 254 1.62 12.15 1.51
C TRP A 254 2.92 11.60 2.11
N ASN A 255 4.02 12.37 2.05
CA ASN A 255 5.27 12.03 2.74
C ASN A 255 5.06 11.86 4.26
N ASN A 256 4.23 12.70 4.87
CA ASN A 256 3.86 12.59 6.28
C ASN A 256 2.76 11.53 6.52
N ALA A 257 1.75 11.45 5.64
CA ALA A 257 0.61 10.55 5.81
C ALA A 257 1.00 9.07 5.83
N ILE A 258 2.00 8.67 5.04
CA ILE A 258 2.45 7.28 4.98
C ILE A 258 2.98 6.77 6.34
N ASP A 259 3.59 7.62 7.17
CA ASP A 259 4.07 7.23 8.49
C ASP A 259 2.92 6.79 9.41
N TYR A 260 1.76 7.45 9.33
CA TYR A 260 0.56 7.05 10.08
C TYR A 260 -0.05 5.76 9.54
N GLN A 261 -0.04 5.57 8.22
CA GLN A 261 -0.48 4.31 7.60
C GLN A 261 0.40 3.14 8.05
N VAL A 262 1.72 3.31 8.03
CA VAL A 262 2.67 2.29 8.50
C VAL A 262 2.46 1.97 9.97
N LEU A 263 2.29 2.99 10.82
CA LEU A 263 2.03 2.79 12.25
C LEU A 263 0.74 2.00 12.50
N PHE A 264 -0.34 2.33 11.77
CA PHE A 264 -1.62 1.63 11.87
C PHE A 264 -1.48 0.16 11.45
N PHE A 265 -0.90 -0.10 10.28
CA PHE A 265 -0.74 -1.46 9.77
C PHE A 265 0.25 -2.29 10.60
N LYS A 266 1.30 -1.67 11.17
CA LYS A 266 2.18 -2.35 12.12
C LYS A 266 1.41 -2.88 13.34
N LYS A 267 0.48 -2.09 13.88
CA LYS A 267 -0.39 -2.55 14.98
C LYS A 267 -1.28 -3.73 14.53
N PHE A 268 -1.85 -3.65 13.34
CA PHE A 268 -2.62 -4.75 12.75
C PHE A 268 -1.79 -6.03 12.61
N PHE A 269 -0.59 -5.97 12.05
CA PHE A 269 0.30 -7.12 11.90
C PHE A 269 0.71 -7.75 13.25
N ASN A 270 0.92 -6.93 14.28
CA ASN A 270 1.31 -7.41 15.61
C ASN A 270 0.11 -8.04 16.37
N LEU A 271 -1.09 -7.48 16.23
CA LEU A 271 -2.31 -8.05 16.81
C LEU A 271 -2.63 -9.43 16.21
N SER A 272 -2.39 -9.61 14.91
CA SER A 272 -2.56 -10.91 14.24
C SER A 272 -1.63 -12.00 14.77
N LEU A 273 -0.52 -11.64 15.43
CA LEU A 273 0.42 -12.59 16.06
C LEU A 273 -0.02 -13.04 17.48
N ILE A 274 -0.95 -12.33 18.11
CA ILE A 274 -1.41 -12.62 19.48
C ILE A 274 -2.56 -13.64 19.48
N HIS A 275 -3.17 -13.89 18.34
CA HIS A 275 -4.32 -14.79 18.19
C HIS A 275 -3.99 -16.13 17.50
N ILE A 276 -2.71 -16.51 17.45
CA ILE A 276 -2.21 -17.84 17.10
C ILE A 276 -1.69 -18.50 18.41
#